data_150b3a3346b4f5e53c335584ba8e1c63
#
_entry.id   150b3a3346b4f5e53c335584ba8e1c63
#
_cell.length_a   1.000
_cell.length_b   1.000
_cell.length_c   1.000
_cell.angle_alpha   90.00
_cell.angle_beta   90.00
_cell.angle_gamma   90.00
#
_symmetry.space_group_name_H-M   'P 1'
#
loop_
_entity.id
_entity.type
_entity.pdbx_description
1 polymer ?
#
loop_
_entity_poly.entity_id
_entity_poly.type
_entity_poly.pdbx_seq_one_letter_code
_entity_poly.pdbx_strand_id
1 'polypeptide(L)'
;MENILEAVIKSFHYGEDLILKDLKMSVKKGEIIVLTGLSGCGKTTLLRLLNGLIPSFYDGDLDGEIKILGKDITTYKKGELAKYIGNVFQNPKDQFFCDVVEDEIALVGENLGLDRDTLKEKVEKAMDLLGINHISKKSIFKLSGGERQKVAIAGTLIYDTDIIFFDEPSSSLDYDSIKHFSEILLRLKAMGKTIIIAEHRLYYLKEIVSRLIYIKDGTICDVFPNGSLSNNKCKELELRTLNERELISEKEPIAAKSYIKVNKACIHQGKRTLIEDLTFELGESEIMGVIGSNGIGKSTLAKALCGLSEKYLDVSYGNKQRERLRNSYCVLQDVDAQIFLDTVENELIFCKDKNSESDLEKIREYLKDTNLWHKKTNHPQKLSGGQKQRLAIITSFLSGRKLIILDEPTSGLDYKSMKIMSDLTTEKAKEIPIIIITHDLELLFKTCHSVLMLGDNGYKKISVKGNEALIMDFMDKKGNLLKEENYVK
;
A
#
# COMPACT_ATOMS: atom_id res chain seq x y z
N MET A 1 -1.29 -22.04 -27.75
CA MET A 1 -2.23 -21.47 -26.79
C MET A 1 -2.81 -20.22 -27.43
N GLU A 2 -4.12 -20.07 -27.38
CA GLU A 2 -4.85 -18.96 -28.00
C GLU A 2 -4.71 -17.69 -27.17
N ASN A 3 -4.57 -16.54 -27.83
CA ASN A 3 -4.56 -15.24 -27.15
C ASN A 3 -5.98 -14.91 -26.69
N ILE A 4 -6.15 -14.68 -25.39
CA ILE A 4 -7.43 -14.29 -24.80
C ILE A 4 -7.65 -12.77 -24.84
N LEU A 5 -6.55 -12.01 -24.89
CA LEU A 5 -6.53 -10.57 -25.01
C LEU A 5 -5.41 -10.12 -25.93
N GLU A 6 -5.70 -9.18 -26.83
CA GLU A 6 -4.74 -8.52 -27.71
C GLU A 6 -4.98 -7.02 -27.70
N ALA A 7 -3.92 -6.22 -27.62
CA ALA A 7 -4.00 -4.78 -27.69
C ALA A 7 -2.90 -4.21 -28.58
N VAL A 8 -3.30 -3.34 -29.49
CA VAL A 8 -2.43 -2.52 -30.33
C VAL A 8 -2.87 -1.08 -30.16
N ILE A 9 -2.13 -0.31 -29.38
CA ILE A 9 -2.42 1.07 -29.03
C ILE A 9 -1.34 1.94 -29.68
N LYS A 10 -1.72 2.75 -30.66
CA LYS A 10 -0.81 3.75 -31.28
C LYS A 10 -0.70 4.95 -30.36
N SER A 11 -1.84 5.46 -29.86
CA SER A 11 -1.87 6.52 -28.86
C SER A 11 -3.17 6.47 -28.04
N PHE A 12 -3.08 6.95 -26.81
CA PHE A 12 -4.25 7.23 -25.98
C PHE A 12 -4.07 8.54 -25.22
N HIS A 13 -5.13 9.35 -25.21
CA HIS A 13 -5.13 10.69 -24.61
C HIS A 13 -6.29 10.86 -23.61
N TYR A 14 -6.02 11.61 -22.52
CA TYR A 14 -7.06 12.25 -21.73
C TYR A 14 -7.06 13.75 -22.09
N GLY A 15 -8.03 14.20 -22.92
CA GLY A 15 -8.01 15.52 -23.49
C GLY A 15 -6.73 15.76 -24.32
N GLU A 16 -5.90 16.73 -23.92
CA GLU A 16 -4.63 17.03 -24.60
C GLU A 16 -3.44 16.17 -24.09
N ASP A 17 -3.59 15.46 -22.96
CA ASP A 17 -2.51 14.72 -22.34
C ASP A 17 -2.32 13.33 -22.98
N LEU A 18 -1.19 13.11 -23.64
CA LEU A 18 -0.78 11.81 -24.17
C LEU A 18 -0.32 10.90 -23.03
N ILE A 19 -1.02 9.78 -22.81
CA ILE A 19 -0.75 8.85 -21.71
C ILE A 19 -0.09 7.57 -22.19
N LEU A 20 -0.55 6.98 -23.31
CA LEU A 20 0.03 5.76 -23.87
C LEU A 20 0.37 5.97 -25.34
N LYS A 21 1.47 5.35 -25.79
CA LYS A 21 1.95 5.41 -27.18
C LYS A 21 2.67 4.14 -27.59
N ASP A 22 2.48 3.75 -28.85
CA ASP A 22 3.19 2.64 -29.50
C ASP A 22 3.26 1.35 -28.66
N LEU A 23 2.12 0.95 -28.09
CA LEU A 23 2.03 -0.20 -27.18
C LEU A 23 1.41 -1.38 -27.89
N LYS A 24 2.08 -2.54 -27.84
CA LYS A 24 1.56 -3.82 -28.33
C LYS A 24 1.71 -4.88 -27.25
N MET A 25 0.63 -5.58 -26.96
CA MET A 25 0.66 -6.70 -26.04
C MET A 25 -0.36 -7.79 -26.41
N SER A 26 -0.05 -9.00 -26.02
CA SER A 26 -0.98 -10.12 -26.10
C SER A 26 -0.92 -10.93 -24.81
N VAL A 27 -2.02 -11.51 -24.38
CA VAL A 27 -2.14 -12.33 -23.18
C VAL A 27 -2.73 -13.68 -23.56
N LYS A 28 -2.07 -14.76 -23.15
CA LYS A 28 -2.55 -16.12 -23.36
C LYS A 28 -3.46 -16.56 -22.21
N LYS A 29 -4.39 -17.45 -22.49
CA LYS A 29 -5.26 -18.03 -21.47
C LYS A 29 -4.44 -18.69 -20.35
N GLY A 30 -4.78 -18.38 -19.08
CA GLY A 30 -4.10 -18.90 -17.89
C GLY A 30 -2.78 -18.22 -17.53
N GLU A 31 -2.36 -17.15 -18.23
CA GLU A 31 -1.18 -16.36 -17.84
C GLU A 31 -1.50 -15.43 -16.66
N ILE A 32 -0.48 -15.21 -15.82
CA ILE A 32 -0.45 -14.09 -14.86
C ILE A 32 0.53 -13.05 -15.38
N ILE A 33 0.01 -11.89 -15.77
CA ILE A 33 0.76 -10.74 -16.27
C ILE A 33 0.83 -9.68 -15.20
N VAL A 34 2.03 -9.18 -14.93
CA VAL A 34 2.24 -8.05 -14.02
C VAL A 34 2.70 -6.83 -14.81
N LEU A 35 1.95 -5.75 -14.74
CA LEU A 35 2.29 -4.44 -15.28
C LEU A 35 2.97 -3.64 -14.18
N THR A 36 4.22 -3.23 -14.38
CA THR A 36 4.99 -2.46 -13.40
C THR A 36 5.67 -1.25 -14.03
N GLY A 37 6.06 -0.30 -13.21
CA GLY A 37 6.68 0.96 -13.60
C GLY A 37 6.38 2.05 -12.57
N LEU A 38 6.92 3.24 -12.77
CA LEU A 38 6.72 4.37 -11.86
C LEU A 38 5.26 4.83 -11.84
N SER A 39 4.87 5.55 -10.80
CA SER A 39 3.55 6.18 -10.71
C SER A 39 3.36 7.18 -11.87
N GLY A 40 2.19 7.14 -12.51
CA GLY A 40 1.89 7.99 -13.66
C GLY A 40 2.42 7.47 -15.02
N CYS A 41 3.06 6.30 -15.09
CA CYS A 41 3.54 5.75 -16.37
C CYS A 41 2.43 5.13 -17.26
N GLY A 42 1.17 5.16 -16.83
CA GLY A 42 0.03 4.68 -17.63
C GLY A 42 -0.53 3.29 -17.27
N LYS A 43 -0.07 2.61 -16.19
CA LYS A 43 -0.55 1.26 -15.79
C LYS A 43 -2.06 1.16 -15.61
N THR A 44 -2.63 2.00 -14.74
CA THR A 44 -4.08 2.05 -14.47
C THR A 44 -4.88 2.43 -15.72
N THR A 45 -4.36 3.34 -16.54
CA THR A 45 -4.98 3.70 -17.83
C THR A 45 -4.99 2.51 -18.78
N LEU A 46 -3.88 1.80 -18.89
CA LEU A 46 -3.81 0.57 -19.69
C LEU A 46 -4.80 -0.48 -19.17
N LEU A 47 -4.86 -0.73 -17.85
CA LEU A 47 -5.87 -1.62 -17.28
C LEU A 47 -7.29 -1.22 -17.64
N ARG A 48 -7.64 0.08 -17.54
CA ARG A 48 -8.97 0.59 -17.86
C ARG A 48 -9.35 0.46 -19.34
N LEU A 49 -8.37 0.53 -20.23
CA LEU A 49 -8.57 0.23 -21.64
C LEU A 49 -8.80 -1.26 -21.87
N LEU A 50 -7.94 -2.12 -21.28
CA LEU A 50 -8.01 -3.55 -21.46
C LEU A 50 -9.27 -4.19 -20.86
N ASN A 51 -9.86 -3.60 -19.82
CA ASN A 51 -11.08 -4.10 -19.18
C ASN A 51 -12.37 -3.41 -19.66
N GLY A 52 -12.27 -2.48 -20.62
CA GLY A 52 -13.41 -1.80 -21.21
C GLY A 52 -14.06 -0.70 -20.37
N LEU A 53 -13.42 -0.28 -19.28
CA LEU A 53 -13.88 0.89 -18.50
C LEU A 53 -13.66 2.19 -19.29
N ILE A 54 -12.70 2.22 -20.21
CA ILE A 54 -12.58 3.27 -21.23
C ILE A 54 -13.05 2.67 -22.56
N PRO A 55 -13.94 3.31 -23.30
CA PRO A 55 -14.59 4.61 -23.04
C PRO A 55 -15.92 4.52 -22.25
N SER A 56 -16.31 3.35 -21.74
CA SER A 56 -17.65 3.11 -21.19
C SER A 56 -17.99 3.97 -19.95
N PHE A 57 -16.98 4.28 -19.12
CA PHE A 57 -17.11 5.01 -17.84
C PHE A 57 -16.14 6.18 -17.71
N TYR A 58 -15.05 6.17 -18.45
CA TYR A 58 -14.06 7.24 -18.47
C TYR A 58 -13.87 7.71 -19.90
N ASP A 59 -13.91 9.03 -20.10
CA ASP A 59 -13.66 9.64 -21.40
C ASP A 59 -12.17 9.55 -21.77
N GLY A 60 -11.90 9.45 -23.07
CA GLY A 60 -10.54 9.43 -23.62
C GLY A 60 -10.50 8.98 -25.06
N ASP A 61 -9.48 9.41 -25.79
CA ASP A 61 -9.33 9.19 -27.21
C ASP A 61 -8.30 8.10 -27.48
N LEU A 62 -8.76 6.96 -27.99
CA LEU A 62 -7.94 5.79 -28.36
C LEU A 62 -7.73 5.72 -29.88
N ASP A 63 -6.48 5.79 -30.35
CA ASP A 63 -6.08 5.32 -31.67
C ASP A 63 -5.46 3.91 -31.52
N GLY A 64 -6.23 2.90 -31.83
CA GLY A 64 -5.80 1.51 -31.65
C GLY A 64 -6.93 0.51 -31.69
N GLU A 65 -6.60 -0.76 -31.45
CA GLU A 65 -7.55 -1.87 -31.42
C GLU A 65 -7.28 -2.74 -30.17
N ILE A 66 -8.34 -3.13 -29.47
CA ILE A 66 -8.27 -4.04 -28.34
C ILE A 66 -9.27 -5.18 -28.59
N LYS A 67 -8.77 -6.42 -28.55
CA LYS A 67 -9.59 -7.63 -28.70
C LYS A 67 -9.61 -8.43 -27.42
N ILE A 68 -10.80 -8.87 -27.04
CA ILE A 68 -11.05 -9.77 -25.92
C ILE A 68 -11.79 -10.97 -26.46
N LEU A 69 -11.30 -12.18 -26.17
CA LEU A 69 -11.88 -13.44 -26.72
C LEU A 69 -12.04 -13.38 -28.24
N GLY A 70 -11.09 -12.77 -28.95
CA GLY A 70 -11.07 -12.64 -30.41
C GLY A 70 -12.01 -11.57 -30.98
N LYS A 71 -12.80 -10.86 -30.16
CA LYS A 71 -13.71 -9.79 -30.59
C LYS A 71 -13.20 -8.42 -30.19
N ASP A 72 -13.40 -7.42 -31.03
CA ASP A 72 -13.09 -6.04 -30.70
C ASP A 72 -13.92 -5.60 -29.48
N ILE A 73 -13.27 -4.92 -28.51
CA ILE A 73 -13.88 -4.51 -27.24
C ILE A 73 -15.07 -3.58 -27.44
N THR A 74 -15.08 -2.79 -28.52
CA THR A 74 -16.16 -1.86 -28.87
C THR A 74 -17.42 -2.54 -29.36
N THR A 75 -17.34 -3.82 -29.75
CA THR A 75 -18.48 -4.60 -30.24
C THR A 75 -19.32 -5.19 -29.11
N TYR A 76 -18.80 -5.21 -27.87
CA TYR A 76 -19.55 -5.68 -26.71
C TYR A 76 -20.60 -4.66 -26.28
N LYS A 77 -21.79 -5.14 -25.93
CA LYS A 77 -22.83 -4.28 -25.34
C LYS A 77 -22.41 -3.83 -23.94
N LYS A 78 -22.93 -2.68 -23.53
CA LYS A 78 -22.67 -2.16 -22.17
C LYS A 78 -23.06 -3.21 -21.11
N GLY A 79 -22.13 -3.55 -20.23
CA GLY A 79 -22.30 -4.57 -19.19
C GLY A 79 -22.06 -6.02 -19.65
N GLU A 80 -21.93 -6.30 -20.96
CA GLU A 80 -21.70 -7.67 -21.45
C GLU A 80 -20.32 -8.20 -21.04
N LEU A 81 -19.30 -7.34 -21.01
CA LEU A 81 -17.93 -7.69 -20.59
C LEU A 81 -17.87 -8.21 -19.15
N ALA A 82 -18.78 -7.82 -18.26
CA ALA A 82 -18.84 -8.29 -16.87
C ALA A 82 -19.05 -9.82 -16.74
N LYS A 83 -19.48 -10.49 -17.81
CA LYS A 83 -19.57 -11.96 -17.86
C LYS A 83 -18.21 -12.64 -18.04
N TYR A 84 -17.23 -11.95 -18.61
CA TYR A 84 -15.93 -12.48 -18.97
C TYR A 84 -14.79 -11.89 -18.15
N ILE A 85 -15.00 -10.69 -17.60
CA ILE A 85 -13.97 -9.89 -16.92
C ILE A 85 -14.41 -9.57 -15.50
N GLY A 86 -13.57 -9.88 -14.53
CA GLY A 86 -13.66 -9.41 -13.15
C GLY A 86 -12.68 -8.27 -12.91
N ASN A 87 -13.09 -7.25 -12.16
CA ASN A 87 -12.25 -6.12 -11.77
C ASN A 87 -12.15 -6.01 -10.26
N VAL A 88 -10.94 -5.85 -9.75
CA VAL A 88 -10.67 -5.53 -8.34
C VAL A 88 -9.88 -4.22 -8.31
N PHE A 89 -10.49 -3.16 -7.79
CA PHE A 89 -9.91 -1.82 -7.75
C PHE A 89 -8.91 -1.66 -6.61
N GLN A 90 -8.06 -0.66 -6.74
CA GLN A 90 -7.02 -0.31 -5.75
C GLN A 90 -7.59 -0.15 -4.33
N ASN A 91 -8.72 0.54 -4.21
CA ASN A 91 -9.47 0.62 -2.96
C ASN A 91 -10.80 -0.16 -3.11
N PRO A 92 -10.91 -1.36 -2.54
CA PRO A 92 -12.14 -2.14 -2.65
C PRO A 92 -13.41 -1.44 -2.14
N LYS A 93 -13.28 -0.45 -1.24
CA LYS A 93 -14.43 0.32 -0.74
C LYS A 93 -15.16 1.06 -1.86
N ASP A 94 -14.44 1.48 -2.90
CA ASP A 94 -15.00 2.30 -3.98
C ASP A 94 -15.85 1.47 -4.96
N GLN A 95 -15.83 0.13 -4.82
CA GLN A 95 -16.62 -0.77 -5.65
C GLN A 95 -17.82 -1.42 -4.93
N PHE A 96 -17.95 -1.22 -3.60
CA PHE A 96 -19.02 -1.83 -2.81
C PHE A 96 -20.29 -0.99 -2.79
N PHE A 97 -21.44 -1.67 -2.95
CA PHE A 97 -22.77 -1.09 -2.95
C PHE A 97 -23.64 -1.57 -1.78
N CYS A 98 -23.38 -2.78 -1.26
CA CYS A 98 -24.12 -3.37 -0.16
C CYS A 98 -23.38 -3.21 1.16
N ASP A 99 -24.11 -3.26 2.29
CA ASP A 99 -23.50 -3.27 3.63
C ASP A 99 -23.10 -4.69 4.05
N VAL A 100 -23.85 -5.71 3.66
CA VAL A 100 -23.60 -7.10 4.09
C VAL A 100 -22.77 -7.83 3.05
N VAL A 101 -21.77 -8.59 3.53
CA VAL A 101 -20.80 -9.31 2.68
C VAL A 101 -21.47 -10.22 1.65
N GLU A 102 -22.41 -11.08 2.07
CA GLU A 102 -23.04 -12.02 1.13
C GLU A 102 -23.88 -11.32 0.08
N ASP A 103 -24.56 -10.22 0.44
CA ASP A 103 -25.38 -9.44 -0.49
C ASP A 103 -24.48 -8.76 -1.54
N GLU A 104 -23.32 -8.24 -1.12
CA GLU A 104 -22.33 -7.66 -2.04
C GLU A 104 -21.80 -8.68 -3.03
N ILE A 105 -21.45 -9.89 -2.56
CA ILE A 105 -20.96 -10.95 -3.43
C ILE A 105 -22.07 -11.39 -4.41
N ALA A 106 -23.32 -11.44 -3.98
CA ALA A 106 -24.46 -11.84 -4.80
C ALA A 106 -24.83 -10.80 -5.88
N LEU A 107 -24.57 -9.51 -5.62
CA LEU A 107 -25.04 -8.37 -6.41
C LEU A 107 -24.81 -8.52 -7.92
N VAL A 108 -23.61 -8.99 -8.31
CA VAL A 108 -23.26 -9.18 -9.73
C VAL A 108 -24.16 -10.24 -10.38
N GLY A 109 -24.41 -11.34 -9.67
CA GLY A 109 -25.27 -12.42 -10.17
C GLY A 109 -26.74 -12.00 -10.27
N GLU A 110 -27.24 -11.22 -9.30
CA GLU A 110 -28.59 -10.65 -9.34
C GLU A 110 -28.77 -9.72 -10.53
N ASN A 111 -27.82 -8.79 -10.73
CA ASN A 111 -27.86 -7.83 -11.85
C ASN A 111 -27.83 -8.52 -13.23
N LEU A 112 -27.22 -9.69 -13.33
CA LEU A 112 -27.12 -10.46 -14.55
C LEU A 112 -28.21 -11.54 -14.67
N GLY A 113 -29.16 -11.60 -13.72
CA GLY A 113 -30.36 -12.42 -13.77
C GLY A 113 -30.14 -13.91 -13.50
N LEU A 114 -29.19 -14.27 -12.64
CA LEU A 114 -29.05 -15.65 -12.14
C LEU A 114 -30.26 -16.00 -11.25
N ASP A 115 -30.73 -17.24 -11.37
CA ASP A 115 -31.75 -17.75 -10.45
C ASP A 115 -31.20 -17.86 -9.02
N ARG A 116 -32.15 -17.82 -8.05
CA ARG A 116 -31.78 -17.72 -6.62
C ARG A 116 -30.96 -18.91 -6.11
N ASP A 117 -31.27 -20.13 -6.56
CA ASP A 117 -30.61 -21.34 -6.04
C ASP A 117 -29.21 -21.45 -6.61
N THR A 118 -29.02 -21.22 -7.91
CA THR A 118 -27.73 -21.15 -8.56
C THR A 118 -26.88 -20.04 -7.96
N LEU A 119 -27.44 -18.86 -7.70
CA LEU A 119 -26.72 -17.74 -7.12
C LEU A 119 -26.21 -18.07 -5.71
N LYS A 120 -27.07 -18.65 -4.86
CA LYS A 120 -26.72 -19.05 -3.51
C LYS A 120 -25.55 -20.05 -3.51
N GLU A 121 -25.60 -21.08 -4.35
CA GLU A 121 -24.52 -22.06 -4.50
C GLU A 121 -23.21 -21.41 -4.91
N LYS A 122 -23.25 -20.48 -5.87
CA LYS A 122 -22.05 -19.77 -6.35
C LYS A 122 -21.45 -18.86 -5.27
N VAL A 123 -22.29 -18.15 -4.51
CA VAL A 123 -21.85 -17.29 -3.39
C VAL A 123 -21.16 -18.14 -2.31
N GLU A 124 -21.78 -19.26 -1.91
CA GLU A 124 -21.18 -20.20 -0.95
C GLU A 124 -19.82 -20.72 -1.44
N LYS A 125 -19.74 -21.18 -2.69
CA LYS A 125 -18.47 -21.66 -3.29
C LYS A 125 -17.39 -20.57 -3.35
N ALA A 126 -17.75 -19.34 -3.70
CA ALA A 126 -16.79 -18.23 -3.75
C ALA A 126 -16.27 -17.88 -2.33
N MET A 127 -17.16 -17.88 -1.34
CA MET A 127 -16.77 -17.65 0.06
C MET A 127 -15.90 -18.76 0.62
N ASP A 128 -16.20 -20.04 0.31
CA ASP A 128 -15.39 -21.20 0.70
C ASP A 128 -13.99 -21.13 0.10
N LEU A 129 -13.89 -20.83 -1.21
CA LEU A 129 -12.61 -20.71 -1.90
C LEU A 129 -11.66 -19.69 -1.23
N LEU A 130 -12.25 -18.58 -0.73
CA LEU A 130 -11.51 -17.47 -0.15
C LEU A 130 -11.43 -17.54 1.39
N GLY A 131 -12.09 -18.53 2.02
CA GLY A 131 -12.10 -18.73 3.47
C GLY A 131 -12.79 -17.60 4.23
N ILE A 132 -13.90 -17.05 3.71
CA ILE A 132 -14.59 -15.88 4.27
C ILE A 132 -16.02 -16.16 4.78
N ASN A 133 -16.44 -17.42 4.92
CA ASN A 133 -17.77 -17.77 5.44
C ASN A 133 -18.08 -17.17 6.81
N HIS A 134 -17.06 -17.05 7.68
CA HIS A 134 -17.18 -16.51 9.03
C HIS A 134 -17.53 -15.01 9.07
N ILE A 135 -17.47 -14.33 7.94
CA ILE A 135 -17.82 -12.90 7.81
C ILE A 135 -19.05 -12.66 6.94
N SER A 136 -19.72 -13.69 6.42
CA SER A 136 -20.85 -13.57 5.46
C SER A 136 -21.92 -12.57 5.88
N LYS A 137 -22.26 -12.52 7.16
CA LYS A 137 -23.27 -11.62 7.73
C LYS A 137 -22.72 -10.33 8.34
N LYS A 138 -21.40 -10.08 8.22
CA LYS A 138 -20.81 -8.84 8.73
C LYS A 138 -21.05 -7.67 7.80
N SER A 139 -21.05 -6.47 8.38
CA SER A 139 -20.98 -5.22 7.63
C SER A 139 -19.59 -5.06 7.00
N ILE A 140 -19.54 -4.74 5.70
CA ILE A 140 -18.30 -4.51 4.94
C ILE A 140 -17.45 -3.37 5.54
N PHE A 141 -18.10 -2.38 6.13
CA PHE A 141 -17.41 -1.24 6.77
C PHE A 141 -16.60 -1.65 8.01
N LYS A 142 -16.90 -2.81 8.63
CA LYS A 142 -16.19 -3.36 9.80
C LYS A 142 -15.08 -4.34 9.43
N LEU A 143 -14.87 -4.61 8.15
CA LEU A 143 -13.86 -5.54 7.67
C LEU A 143 -12.47 -4.90 7.63
N SER A 144 -11.44 -5.74 7.81
CA SER A 144 -10.04 -5.39 7.51
C SER A 144 -9.82 -5.18 6.00
N GLY A 145 -8.69 -4.57 5.62
CA GLY A 145 -8.31 -4.40 4.21
C GLY A 145 -8.26 -5.73 3.45
N GLY A 146 -7.64 -6.75 4.04
CA GLY A 146 -7.55 -8.10 3.45
C GLY A 146 -8.90 -8.81 3.33
N GLU A 147 -9.79 -8.67 4.33
CA GLU A 147 -11.15 -9.22 4.24
C GLU A 147 -11.95 -8.54 3.13
N ARG A 148 -11.90 -7.20 3.03
CA ARG A 148 -12.55 -6.46 1.93
C ARG A 148 -12.04 -6.90 0.57
N GLN A 149 -10.73 -7.08 0.41
CA GLN A 149 -10.19 -7.54 -0.86
C GLN A 149 -10.69 -8.95 -1.23
N LYS A 150 -10.79 -9.87 -0.28
CA LYS A 150 -11.38 -11.20 -0.51
C LYS A 150 -12.85 -11.10 -0.93
N VAL A 151 -13.63 -10.20 -0.34
CA VAL A 151 -15.02 -9.94 -0.75
C VAL A 151 -15.08 -9.45 -2.20
N ALA A 152 -14.24 -8.48 -2.56
CA ALA A 152 -14.16 -7.99 -3.94
C ALA A 152 -13.80 -9.09 -4.94
N ILE A 153 -12.83 -9.95 -4.61
CA ILE A 153 -12.48 -11.12 -5.44
C ILE A 153 -13.66 -12.09 -5.54
N ALA A 154 -14.34 -12.39 -4.42
CA ALA A 154 -15.51 -13.29 -4.43
C ALA A 154 -16.57 -12.84 -5.42
N GLY A 155 -16.89 -11.55 -5.46
CA GLY A 155 -17.82 -10.98 -6.43
C GLY A 155 -17.43 -11.25 -7.89
N THR A 156 -16.10 -11.22 -8.20
CA THR A 156 -15.64 -11.51 -9.57
C THR A 156 -15.81 -12.97 -9.99
N LEU A 157 -15.94 -13.89 -9.03
CA LEU A 157 -16.03 -15.33 -9.30
C LEU A 157 -17.45 -15.82 -9.56
N ILE A 158 -18.47 -15.01 -9.30
CA ILE A 158 -19.88 -15.41 -9.43
C ILE A 158 -20.24 -15.80 -10.87
N TYR A 159 -19.65 -15.14 -11.85
CA TYR A 159 -19.87 -15.42 -13.28
C TYR A 159 -18.80 -16.31 -13.93
N ASP A 160 -17.91 -16.90 -13.12
CA ASP A 160 -16.82 -17.74 -13.61
C ASP A 160 -15.94 -17.06 -14.68
N THR A 161 -15.70 -15.75 -14.45
CA THR A 161 -14.96 -14.88 -15.37
C THR A 161 -13.63 -15.50 -15.81
N ASP A 162 -13.28 -15.39 -17.09
CA ASP A 162 -12.03 -15.91 -17.66
C ASP A 162 -10.83 -15.04 -17.32
N ILE A 163 -11.04 -13.71 -17.20
CA ILE A 163 -9.98 -12.72 -17.01
C ILE A 163 -10.28 -11.92 -15.73
N ILE A 164 -9.27 -11.75 -14.87
CA ILE A 164 -9.39 -10.92 -13.66
C ILE A 164 -8.30 -9.84 -13.69
N PHE A 165 -8.73 -8.60 -13.53
CA PHE A 165 -7.86 -7.43 -13.44
C PHE A 165 -7.74 -6.97 -11.99
N PHE A 166 -6.51 -6.67 -11.58
CA PHE A 166 -6.19 -6.09 -10.26
C PHE A 166 -5.41 -4.79 -10.45
N ASP A 167 -5.89 -3.70 -9.85
CA ASP A 167 -5.19 -2.42 -9.81
C ASP A 167 -4.61 -2.21 -8.41
N GLU A 168 -3.29 -2.29 -8.27
CA GLU A 168 -2.50 -2.14 -7.04
C GLU A 168 -3.09 -2.88 -5.80
N PRO A 169 -3.36 -4.18 -5.91
CA PRO A 169 -4.10 -4.93 -4.89
C PRO A 169 -3.38 -4.99 -3.54
N SER A 170 -2.05 -4.82 -3.50
CA SER A 170 -1.27 -4.89 -2.26
C SER A 170 -1.23 -3.58 -1.49
N SER A 171 -1.74 -2.48 -2.03
CA SER A 171 -1.57 -1.13 -1.47
C SER A 171 -2.14 -0.97 -0.07
N SER A 172 -3.24 -1.66 0.27
CA SER A 172 -3.90 -1.60 1.57
C SER A 172 -3.72 -2.85 2.44
N LEU A 173 -2.85 -3.78 2.01
CA LEU A 173 -2.62 -5.06 2.66
C LEU A 173 -1.38 -5.03 3.55
N ASP A 174 -1.48 -5.67 4.69
CA ASP A 174 -0.33 -6.00 5.52
C ASP A 174 0.43 -7.22 4.97
N TYR A 175 1.57 -7.51 5.58
CA TYR A 175 2.47 -8.58 5.13
C TYR A 175 1.77 -9.96 5.08
N ASP A 176 0.99 -10.31 6.11
CA ASP A 176 0.26 -11.58 6.16
C ASP A 176 -0.86 -11.65 5.11
N SER A 177 -1.59 -10.54 4.93
CA SER A 177 -2.64 -10.46 3.92
C SER A 177 -2.07 -10.57 2.49
N ILE A 178 -0.87 -10.03 2.24
CA ILE A 178 -0.19 -10.17 0.95
C ILE A 178 0.18 -11.63 0.68
N LYS A 179 0.66 -12.38 1.68
CA LYS A 179 0.92 -13.83 1.53
C LYS A 179 -0.35 -14.60 1.19
N HIS A 180 -1.43 -14.37 1.93
CA HIS A 180 -2.71 -15.00 1.62
C HIS A 180 -3.24 -14.61 0.23
N PHE A 181 -3.01 -13.36 -0.19
CA PHE A 181 -3.37 -12.93 -1.53
C PHE A 181 -2.55 -13.67 -2.61
N SER A 182 -1.25 -13.89 -2.38
CA SER A 182 -0.41 -14.72 -3.27
C SER A 182 -0.95 -16.15 -3.39
N GLU A 183 -1.39 -16.77 -2.29
CA GLU A 183 -2.03 -18.09 -2.32
C GLU A 183 -3.35 -18.09 -3.11
N ILE A 184 -4.15 -17.03 -2.99
CA ILE A 184 -5.39 -16.87 -3.78
C ILE A 184 -5.06 -16.79 -5.27
N LEU A 185 -4.05 -16.00 -5.67
CA LEU A 185 -3.61 -15.91 -7.06
C LEU A 185 -3.18 -17.28 -7.63
N LEU A 186 -2.47 -18.09 -6.83
CA LEU A 186 -2.10 -19.47 -7.23
C LEU A 186 -3.33 -20.35 -7.42
N ARG A 187 -4.34 -20.27 -6.54
CA ARG A 187 -5.60 -21.02 -6.70
C ARG A 187 -6.35 -20.59 -7.95
N LEU A 188 -6.45 -19.29 -8.22
CA LEU A 188 -7.09 -18.75 -9.42
C LEU A 188 -6.35 -19.21 -10.69
N LYS A 189 -5.00 -19.23 -10.67
CA LYS A 189 -4.18 -19.77 -11.76
C LYS A 189 -4.45 -21.26 -11.99
N ALA A 190 -4.54 -22.05 -10.92
CA ALA A 190 -4.85 -23.47 -11.00
C ALA A 190 -6.26 -23.74 -11.57
N MET A 191 -7.21 -22.80 -11.39
CA MET A 191 -8.53 -22.83 -12.01
C MET A 191 -8.52 -22.40 -13.48
N GLY A 192 -7.34 -22.08 -14.05
CA GLY A 192 -7.20 -21.64 -15.45
C GLY A 192 -7.56 -20.18 -15.70
N LYS A 193 -7.72 -19.36 -14.65
CA LYS A 193 -8.00 -17.93 -14.78
C LYS A 193 -6.80 -17.19 -15.35
N THR A 194 -7.05 -16.21 -16.22
CA THR A 194 -6.06 -15.27 -16.72
C THR A 194 -6.06 -14.06 -15.83
N ILE A 195 -4.89 -13.62 -15.38
CA ILE A 195 -4.80 -12.55 -14.37
C ILE A 195 -3.88 -11.44 -14.89
N ILE A 196 -4.33 -10.19 -14.80
CA ILE A 196 -3.55 -9.01 -15.17
C ILE A 196 -3.52 -8.08 -13.96
N ILE A 197 -2.31 -7.78 -13.46
CA ILE A 197 -2.10 -7.04 -12.23
C ILE A 197 -1.26 -5.79 -12.54
N ALA A 198 -1.74 -4.59 -12.25
CA ALA A 198 -0.88 -3.42 -12.13
C ALA A 198 -0.34 -3.37 -10.69
N GLU A 199 1.00 -3.35 -10.51
CA GLU A 199 1.56 -3.47 -9.18
C GLU A 199 2.92 -2.76 -9.06
N HIS A 200 3.17 -2.24 -7.85
CA HIS A 200 4.46 -1.68 -7.44
C HIS A 200 5.26 -2.67 -6.60
N ARG A 201 4.63 -3.36 -5.65
CA ARG A 201 5.28 -4.38 -4.80
C ARG A 201 5.38 -5.69 -5.54
N LEU A 202 6.60 -6.12 -5.90
CA LEU A 202 6.80 -7.26 -6.79
C LEU A 202 7.16 -8.56 -6.06
N TYR A 203 7.65 -8.51 -4.83
CA TYR A 203 8.24 -9.65 -4.13
C TYR A 203 7.30 -10.85 -3.98
N TYR A 204 6.01 -10.62 -3.73
CA TYR A 204 5.03 -11.69 -3.55
C TYR A 204 4.56 -12.33 -4.87
N LEU A 205 4.91 -11.72 -6.00
CA LEU A 205 4.54 -12.18 -7.34
C LEU A 205 5.64 -13.01 -8.00
N LYS A 206 6.85 -13.03 -7.44
CA LYS A 206 8.05 -13.63 -8.05
C LYS A 206 7.81 -15.06 -8.55
N GLU A 207 7.22 -15.92 -7.72
CA GLU A 207 7.05 -17.35 -8.02
C GLU A 207 5.79 -17.65 -8.87
N ILE A 208 4.92 -16.68 -9.08
CA ILE A 208 3.61 -16.91 -9.71
C ILE A 208 3.43 -16.20 -11.04
N VAL A 209 4.21 -15.14 -11.29
CA VAL A 209 4.11 -14.34 -12.51
C VAL A 209 4.59 -15.12 -13.74
N SER A 210 3.82 -15.08 -14.83
CA SER A 210 4.23 -15.64 -16.12
C SER A 210 5.10 -14.66 -16.90
N ARG A 211 4.73 -13.38 -16.90
CA ARG A 211 5.50 -12.29 -17.51
C ARG A 211 5.32 -11.01 -16.71
N LEU A 212 6.42 -10.30 -16.46
CA LEU A 212 6.42 -8.97 -15.92
C LEU A 212 6.69 -7.99 -17.06
N ILE A 213 5.82 -7.00 -17.24
CA ILE A 213 5.87 -5.98 -18.29
C ILE A 213 6.23 -4.65 -17.65
N TYR A 214 7.38 -4.10 -18.03
CA TYR A 214 7.84 -2.80 -17.56
C TYR A 214 7.35 -1.68 -18.49
N ILE A 215 6.60 -0.74 -17.90
CA ILE A 215 6.04 0.41 -18.60
C ILE A 215 6.76 1.67 -18.12
N LYS A 216 7.21 2.49 -19.07
CA LYS A 216 7.81 3.79 -18.83
C LYS A 216 7.30 4.78 -19.88
N ASP A 217 6.90 5.97 -19.42
CA ASP A 217 6.43 7.07 -20.26
C ASP A 217 5.37 6.64 -21.32
N GLY A 218 4.44 5.80 -20.90
CA GLY A 218 3.33 5.31 -21.71
C GLY A 218 3.68 4.22 -22.73
N THR A 219 4.91 3.67 -22.70
CA THR A 219 5.36 2.59 -23.61
C THR A 219 5.78 1.34 -22.84
N ILE A 220 5.66 0.16 -23.47
CA ILE A 220 6.30 -1.08 -22.97
C ILE A 220 7.76 -1.02 -23.35
N CYS A 221 8.63 -0.92 -22.35
CA CYS A 221 10.07 -0.83 -22.55
C CYS A 221 10.76 -2.20 -22.46
N ASP A 222 10.23 -3.11 -21.63
CA ASP A 222 10.85 -4.43 -21.42
C ASP A 222 9.81 -5.46 -20.95
N VAL A 223 10.10 -6.76 -21.20
CA VAL A 223 9.26 -7.89 -20.80
C VAL A 223 10.14 -8.98 -20.20
N PHE A 224 9.91 -9.30 -18.94
CA PHE A 224 10.67 -10.31 -18.21
C PHE A 224 9.84 -11.60 -18.02
N PRO A 225 10.18 -12.69 -18.71
CA PRO A 225 9.47 -13.96 -18.56
C PRO A 225 9.74 -14.58 -17.18
N ASN A 226 8.71 -15.20 -16.60
CA ASN A 226 8.77 -15.91 -15.30
C ASN A 226 9.41 -15.08 -14.16
N GLY A 227 9.19 -13.76 -14.15
CA GLY A 227 9.81 -12.89 -13.16
C GLY A 227 11.35 -12.91 -13.16
N SER A 228 11.99 -13.14 -14.31
CA SER A 228 13.45 -13.20 -14.47
C SER A 228 14.11 -11.81 -14.33
N LEU A 229 13.80 -11.11 -13.25
CA LEU A 229 14.29 -9.77 -12.94
C LEU A 229 15.11 -9.82 -11.65
N SER A 230 16.40 -9.49 -11.73
CA SER A 230 17.26 -9.41 -10.55
C SER A 230 17.02 -8.13 -9.76
N ASN A 231 17.35 -8.13 -8.46
CA ASN A 231 17.26 -6.92 -7.63
C ASN A 231 18.14 -5.78 -8.15
N ASN A 232 19.28 -6.08 -8.78
CA ASN A 232 20.11 -5.05 -9.40
C ASN A 232 19.39 -4.40 -10.60
N LYS A 233 18.70 -5.21 -11.41
CA LYS A 233 17.90 -4.69 -12.52
C LYS A 233 16.67 -3.93 -12.02
N CYS A 234 16.06 -4.34 -10.91
CA CYS A 234 15.00 -3.57 -10.25
C CYS A 234 15.50 -2.17 -9.86
N LYS A 235 16.69 -2.06 -9.24
CA LYS A 235 17.30 -0.77 -8.87
C LYS A 235 17.58 0.11 -10.10
N GLU A 236 18.11 -0.47 -11.17
CA GLU A 236 18.39 0.24 -12.44
C GLU A 236 17.09 0.81 -13.07
N LEU A 237 16.02 0.03 -13.02
CA LEU A 237 14.71 0.41 -13.56
C LEU A 237 13.85 1.24 -12.57
N GLU A 238 14.38 1.57 -11.40
CA GLU A 238 13.66 2.23 -10.31
C GLU A 238 12.38 1.48 -9.89
N LEU A 239 12.45 0.14 -9.85
CA LEU A 239 11.38 -0.74 -9.39
C LEU A 239 11.63 -1.22 -7.97
N ARG A 240 10.54 -1.56 -7.27
CA ARG A 240 10.58 -2.22 -5.97
C ARG A 240 11.23 -3.60 -6.10
N THR A 241 11.83 -4.07 -5.01
CA THR A 241 12.54 -5.35 -5.02
C THR A 241 11.63 -6.53 -5.39
N LEU A 242 12.19 -7.48 -6.14
CA LEU A 242 11.52 -8.74 -6.45
C LEU A 242 11.89 -9.84 -5.43
N ASN A 243 12.99 -9.67 -4.68
CA ASN A 243 13.43 -10.62 -3.67
C ASN A 243 13.84 -9.90 -2.37
N GLU A 244 12.93 -9.88 -1.39
CA GLU A 244 13.19 -9.25 -0.11
C GLU A 244 14.33 -9.92 0.69
N ARG A 245 14.56 -11.23 0.48
CA ARG A 245 15.62 -11.96 1.18
C ARG A 245 17.04 -11.53 0.79
N GLU A 246 17.20 -10.79 -0.30
CA GLU A 246 18.47 -10.19 -0.73
C GLU A 246 18.64 -8.74 -0.25
N LEU A 247 17.66 -8.19 0.47
CA LEU A 247 17.76 -6.85 1.03
C LEU A 247 18.77 -6.82 2.17
N ILE A 248 19.59 -5.77 2.17
CA ILE A 248 20.60 -5.51 3.19
C ILE A 248 20.32 -4.11 3.76
N SER A 249 20.51 -3.96 5.07
CA SER A 249 20.36 -2.66 5.72
C SER A 249 21.41 -1.66 5.26
N GLU A 250 20.94 -0.46 4.90
CA GLU A 250 21.80 0.66 4.49
C GLU A 250 22.27 1.52 5.68
N LYS A 251 21.69 1.31 6.89
CA LYS A 251 21.94 2.15 8.07
C LYS A 251 22.79 1.48 9.13
N GLU A 252 23.83 2.18 9.58
CA GLU A 252 24.62 1.73 10.71
C GLU A 252 23.85 1.90 12.03
N PRO A 253 24.05 1.01 13.01
CA PRO A 253 23.52 1.22 14.35
C PRO A 253 24.04 2.53 14.96
N ILE A 254 23.15 3.29 15.58
CA ILE A 254 23.54 4.54 16.25
C ILE A 254 23.77 4.26 17.74
N ALA A 255 24.99 4.54 18.23
CA ALA A 255 25.31 4.62 19.65
C ALA A 255 24.96 6.01 20.19
N ALA A 256 23.71 6.46 20.00
CA ALA A 256 23.29 7.80 20.40
C ALA A 256 22.91 7.85 21.89
N LYS A 257 23.16 9.00 22.53
CA LYS A 257 22.63 9.29 23.86
C LYS A 257 21.11 9.22 23.83
N SER A 258 20.52 8.54 24.81
CA SER A 258 19.07 8.43 24.94
C SER A 258 18.43 9.82 24.98
N TYR A 259 17.52 10.09 24.03
CA TYR A 259 16.79 11.35 23.91
C TYR A 259 15.34 11.19 24.36
N ILE A 260 14.70 10.11 23.96
CA ILE A 260 13.34 9.77 24.35
C ILE A 260 13.37 8.44 25.11
N LYS A 261 12.68 8.42 26.26
CA LYS A 261 12.49 7.23 27.09
C LYS A 261 10.99 6.98 27.22
N VAL A 262 10.60 5.74 27.02
CA VAL A 262 9.25 5.22 27.28
C VAL A 262 9.42 4.17 28.36
N ASN A 263 8.73 4.36 29.50
CA ASN A 263 8.87 3.49 30.67
C ASN A 263 7.53 2.77 30.93
N LYS A 264 7.54 1.43 30.97
CA LYS A 264 6.41 0.59 31.36
C LYS A 264 5.07 1.04 30.76
N ALA A 265 5.06 1.36 29.47
CA ALA A 265 3.85 1.81 28.78
C ALA A 265 2.87 0.64 28.66
N CYS A 266 1.62 0.86 29.11
CA CYS A 266 0.51 -0.07 28.90
C CYS A 266 -0.47 0.55 27.91
N ILE A 267 -0.72 -0.12 26.80
CA ILE A 267 -1.55 0.39 25.70
C ILE A 267 -2.86 -0.39 25.64
N HIS A 268 -3.97 0.34 25.62
CA HIS A 268 -5.31 -0.24 25.65
C HIS A 268 -6.12 0.13 24.40
N GLN A 269 -7.01 -0.78 24.01
CA GLN A 269 -8.08 -0.51 23.04
C GLN A 269 -9.44 -0.85 23.70
N GLY A 270 -10.12 0.16 24.15
CA GLY A 270 -11.32 -0.02 24.98
C GLY A 270 -10.96 -0.71 26.30
N LYS A 271 -11.51 -1.90 26.54
CA LYS A 271 -11.23 -2.72 27.76
C LYS A 271 -10.10 -3.74 27.57
N ARG A 272 -9.58 -3.89 26.35
CA ARG A 272 -8.52 -4.88 26.03
C ARG A 272 -7.15 -4.22 26.16
N THR A 273 -6.26 -4.82 26.94
CA THR A 273 -4.84 -4.47 26.95
C THR A 273 -4.19 -5.11 25.73
N LEU A 274 -3.49 -4.30 24.93
CA LEU A 274 -2.78 -4.73 23.72
C LEU A 274 -1.29 -4.93 23.99
N ILE A 275 -0.69 -4.02 24.76
CA ILE A 275 0.75 -4.02 25.05
C ILE A 275 0.90 -3.73 26.53
N GLU A 276 1.70 -4.53 27.24
CA GLU A 276 2.02 -4.39 28.66
C GLU A 276 3.50 -4.13 28.87
N ASP A 277 3.82 -3.30 29.86
CA ASP A 277 5.17 -3.01 30.36
C ASP A 277 6.21 -2.65 29.28
N LEU A 278 5.76 -2.04 28.17
CA LEU A 278 6.65 -1.65 27.07
C LEU A 278 7.65 -0.58 27.54
N THR A 279 8.93 -0.92 27.47
CA THR A 279 10.03 -0.02 27.78
C THR A 279 11.04 0.02 26.62
N PHE A 280 11.34 1.20 26.12
CA PHE A 280 12.39 1.40 25.14
C PHE A 280 12.95 2.82 25.19
N GLU A 281 14.14 2.98 24.65
CA GLU A 281 14.78 4.27 24.47
C GLU A 281 15.00 4.56 22.99
N LEU A 282 14.98 5.82 22.61
CA LEU A 282 15.21 6.31 21.26
C LEU A 282 16.33 7.36 21.31
N GLY A 283 17.34 7.21 20.49
CA GLY A 283 18.46 8.16 20.39
C GLY A 283 18.09 9.44 19.65
N GLU A 284 18.92 10.48 19.76
CA GLU A 284 18.63 11.84 19.25
C GLU A 284 18.42 11.88 17.73
N SER A 285 19.18 11.11 16.95
CA SER A 285 19.08 11.04 15.48
C SER A 285 18.61 9.67 15.00
N GLU A 286 17.98 8.90 15.88
CA GLU A 286 17.57 7.53 15.58
C GLU A 286 16.27 7.48 14.80
N ILE A 287 16.25 6.68 13.74
CA ILE A 287 15.04 6.22 13.08
C ILE A 287 14.77 4.80 13.53
N MET A 288 13.67 4.58 14.24
CA MET A 288 13.25 3.27 14.72
C MET A 288 12.04 2.76 13.94
N GLY A 289 12.17 1.59 13.34
CA GLY A 289 11.03 0.86 12.78
C GLY A 289 10.19 0.22 13.88
N VAL A 290 8.88 0.11 13.69
CA VAL A 290 7.98 -0.69 14.54
C VAL A 290 7.26 -1.69 13.67
N ILE A 291 7.48 -2.98 13.93
CA ILE A 291 6.88 -4.08 13.19
C ILE A 291 6.13 -5.05 14.11
N GLY A 292 5.22 -5.83 13.56
CA GLY A 292 4.42 -6.82 14.28
C GLY A 292 3.13 -7.15 13.54
N SER A 293 2.42 -8.19 13.95
CA SER A 293 1.17 -8.61 13.32
C SER A 293 0.08 -7.54 13.39
N ASN A 294 -0.95 -7.66 12.56
CA ASN A 294 -2.10 -6.77 12.62
C ASN A 294 -2.89 -6.98 13.92
N GLY A 295 -3.38 -5.87 14.48
CA GLY A 295 -4.12 -5.91 15.75
C GLY A 295 -3.24 -5.99 17.00
N ILE A 296 -1.91 -6.13 16.89
CA ILE A 296 -0.98 -6.14 18.04
C ILE A 296 -0.91 -4.81 18.80
N GLY A 297 -1.35 -3.70 18.16
CA GLY A 297 -1.41 -2.39 18.80
C GLY A 297 -0.42 -1.34 18.27
N LYS A 298 0.22 -1.54 17.11
CA LYS A 298 1.18 -0.59 16.52
C LYS A 298 0.62 0.84 16.36
N SER A 299 -0.48 0.99 15.64
CA SER A 299 -1.12 2.31 15.44
C SER A 299 -1.73 2.86 16.74
N THR A 300 -2.15 1.98 17.67
CA THR A 300 -2.61 2.41 18.99
C THR A 300 -1.44 2.96 19.80
N LEU A 301 -0.27 2.31 19.75
CA LEU A 301 0.97 2.83 20.36
C LEU A 301 1.35 4.19 19.76
N ALA A 302 1.31 4.36 18.44
CA ALA A 302 1.56 5.65 17.79
C ALA A 302 0.64 6.75 18.32
N LYS A 303 -0.66 6.48 18.34
CA LYS A 303 -1.67 7.41 18.87
C LYS A 303 -1.44 7.74 20.34
N ALA A 304 -1.09 6.75 21.17
CA ALA A 304 -0.79 6.95 22.58
C ALA A 304 0.47 7.83 22.78
N LEU A 305 1.55 7.54 22.06
CA LEU A 305 2.78 8.33 22.09
C LEU A 305 2.54 9.78 21.64
N CYS A 306 1.66 10.00 20.67
CA CYS A 306 1.31 11.35 20.21
C CYS A 306 0.22 12.05 21.03
N GLY A 307 -0.30 11.40 22.08
CA GLY A 307 -1.36 11.97 22.91
C GLY A 307 -2.74 12.01 22.24
N LEU A 308 -2.94 11.25 21.15
CA LEU A 308 -4.23 11.10 20.49
C LEU A 308 -5.13 10.06 21.19
N SER A 309 -4.54 9.24 22.04
CA SER A 309 -5.21 8.29 22.92
C SER A 309 -4.43 8.18 24.24
N GLU A 310 -4.94 7.45 25.22
CA GLU A 310 -4.35 7.28 26.57
C GLU A 310 -4.07 8.59 27.31
N LYS A 311 -4.62 8.72 28.50
CA LYS A 311 -4.50 9.95 29.30
C LYS A 311 -3.12 10.16 29.89
N TYR A 312 -2.46 9.08 30.26
CA TYR A 312 -1.15 9.09 30.90
C TYR A 312 -0.23 8.03 30.31
N LEU A 313 1.02 8.42 30.02
CA LEU A 313 2.12 7.54 29.71
C LEU A 313 3.39 8.13 30.33
N ASP A 314 4.26 7.29 30.88
CA ASP A 314 5.56 7.73 31.36
C ASP A 314 6.55 7.81 30.19
N VAL A 315 6.64 9.02 29.62
CA VAL A 315 7.51 9.32 28.49
C VAL A 315 8.27 10.63 28.75
N SER A 316 9.55 10.65 28.41
CA SER A 316 10.46 11.77 28.76
C SER A 316 10.08 13.14 28.17
N TYR A 317 9.29 13.18 27.08
CA TYR A 317 8.85 14.44 26.43
C TYR A 317 7.44 14.90 26.85
N GLY A 318 6.77 14.20 27.76
CA GLY A 318 5.49 14.61 28.29
C GLY A 318 4.59 13.47 28.79
N ASN A 319 4.35 13.44 30.08
CA ASN A 319 3.53 12.40 30.71
C ASN A 319 2.02 12.64 30.51
N LYS A 320 1.62 13.90 30.39
CA LYS A 320 0.23 14.28 30.15
C LYS A 320 -0.09 14.31 28.65
N GLN A 321 -1.32 13.97 28.31
CA GLN A 321 -1.80 13.95 26.94
C GLN A 321 -1.51 15.26 26.17
N ARG A 322 -1.78 16.43 26.79
CA ARG A 322 -1.54 17.75 26.19
C ARG A 322 -0.06 18.03 25.91
N GLU A 323 0.84 17.51 26.73
CA GLU A 323 2.29 17.66 26.55
C GLU A 323 2.74 16.85 25.35
N ARG A 324 2.27 15.60 25.23
CA ARG A 324 2.57 14.77 24.06
C ARG A 324 2.05 15.35 22.76
N LEU A 325 0.80 15.86 22.74
CA LEU A 325 0.23 16.57 21.59
C LEU A 325 1.08 17.77 21.13
N ARG A 326 1.72 18.47 22.09
CA ARG A 326 2.59 19.63 21.79
C ARG A 326 3.98 19.20 21.33
N ASN A 327 4.48 18.07 21.79
CA ASN A 327 5.86 17.63 21.56
C ASN A 327 6.02 16.56 20.49
N SER A 328 4.94 16.00 19.97
CA SER A 328 5.01 14.97 18.92
C SER A 328 4.01 15.22 17.79
N TYR A 329 4.26 14.60 16.65
CA TYR A 329 3.38 14.61 15.49
C TYR A 329 3.22 13.18 14.96
N CYS A 330 1.99 12.80 14.60
CA CYS A 330 1.71 11.51 13.98
C CYS A 330 1.13 11.72 12.59
N VAL A 331 1.82 11.21 11.56
CA VAL A 331 1.23 11.05 10.24
C VAL A 331 0.47 9.73 10.24
N LEU A 332 -0.84 9.80 10.06
CA LEU A 332 -1.73 8.63 10.06
C LEU A 332 -1.68 7.89 8.73
N GLN A 333 -2.04 6.62 8.73
CA GLN A 333 -2.16 5.81 7.51
C GLN A 333 -3.16 6.43 6.51
N ASP A 334 -4.30 6.94 6.99
CA ASP A 334 -5.26 7.70 6.20
C ASP A 334 -4.94 9.19 6.30
N VAL A 335 -4.17 9.70 5.36
CA VAL A 335 -3.73 11.11 5.32
C VAL A 335 -4.85 12.08 4.94
N ASP A 336 -5.91 11.61 4.29
CA ASP A 336 -7.06 12.47 3.94
C ASP A 336 -7.73 13.06 5.19
N ALA A 337 -7.64 12.36 6.31
CA ALA A 337 -8.13 12.85 7.61
C ALA A 337 -7.26 13.96 8.24
N GLN A 338 -6.12 14.31 7.64
CA GLN A 338 -5.15 15.27 8.19
C GLN A 338 -4.89 16.47 7.29
N ILE A 339 -5.48 16.52 6.10
CA ILE A 339 -5.28 17.57 5.09
C ILE A 339 -6.58 18.35 4.95
N PHE A 340 -6.59 19.64 5.32
CA PHE A 340 -7.81 20.41 5.49
C PHE A 340 -7.87 21.70 4.67
N LEU A 341 -6.72 22.26 4.23
CA LEU A 341 -6.69 23.57 3.62
C LEU A 341 -6.94 23.54 2.09
N ASP A 342 -7.16 24.70 1.54
CA ASP A 342 -7.56 24.92 0.15
C ASP A 342 -6.43 24.75 -0.88
N THR A 343 -5.17 24.95 -0.45
CA THR A 343 -4.01 24.77 -1.31
C THR A 343 -2.90 23.94 -0.63
N VAL A 344 -2.09 23.27 -1.44
CA VAL A 344 -0.90 22.53 -0.98
C VAL A 344 0.06 23.46 -0.22
N GLU A 345 0.28 24.68 -0.69
CA GLU A 345 1.17 25.65 -0.05
C GLU A 345 0.60 26.13 1.30
N ASN A 346 -0.70 26.41 1.38
CA ASN A 346 -1.35 26.84 2.64
C ASN A 346 -1.29 25.75 3.70
N GLU A 347 -1.43 24.48 3.33
CA GLU A 347 -1.30 23.33 4.25
C GLU A 347 0.07 23.34 4.97
N LEU A 348 1.15 23.67 4.25
CA LEU A 348 2.49 23.76 4.83
C LEU A 348 2.72 25.03 5.64
N ILE A 349 2.18 26.18 5.19
CA ILE A 349 2.30 27.48 5.88
C ILE A 349 1.60 27.42 7.24
N PHE A 350 0.43 26.79 7.32
CA PHE A 350 -0.36 26.69 8.56
C PHE A 350 0.37 25.95 9.69
N CYS A 351 1.33 25.10 9.37
CA CYS A 351 2.11 24.36 10.37
C CYS A 351 3.11 25.22 11.14
N LYS A 352 3.28 26.48 10.75
CA LYS A 352 4.22 27.42 11.36
C LYS A 352 3.49 28.46 12.19
N ASP A 353 3.95 28.67 13.42
CA ASP A 353 3.41 29.71 14.31
C ASP A 353 3.73 31.14 13.82
N LYS A 354 4.82 31.31 13.07
CA LYS A 354 5.25 32.56 12.44
C LYS A 354 5.88 32.26 11.09
N ASN A 355 5.41 32.92 10.03
CA ASN A 355 5.95 32.79 8.69
C ASN A 355 7.18 33.69 8.54
N SER A 356 8.34 33.22 8.97
CA SER A 356 9.62 33.85 8.65
C SER A 356 10.01 33.60 7.20
N GLU A 357 10.84 34.45 6.63
CA GLU A 357 11.36 34.29 5.26
C GLU A 357 12.11 32.95 5.12
N SER A 358 12.85 32.55 6.17
CA SER A 358 13.54 31.24 6.23
C SER A 358 12.56 30.04 6.23
N ASP A 359 11.38 30.17 6.82
CA ASP A 359 10.37 29.12 6.82
C ASP A 359 9.74 28.96 5.43
N LEU A 360 9.48 30.06 4.73
CA LEU A 360 8.98 30.03 3.35
C LEU A 360 10.01 29.42 2.40
N GLU A 361 11.30 29.66 2.63
CA GLU A 361 12.36 29.05 1.84
C GLU A 361 12.43 27.53 2.04
N LYS A 362 12.36 27.05 3.28
CA LYS A 362 12.26 25.61 3.59
C LYS A 362 11.02 24.95 2.96
N ILE A 363 9.87 25.62 2.99
CA ILE A 363 8.65 25.13 2.32
C ILE A 363 8.88 24.97 0.82
N ARG A 364 9.54 25.95 0.18
CA ARG A 364 9.87 25.88 -1.25
C ARG A 364 10.81 24.73 -1.57
N GLU A 365 11.83 24.49 -0.75
CA GLU A 365 12.75 23.38 -0.89
C GLU A 365 12.00 22.04 -0.79
N TYR A 366 11.23 21.80 0.27
CA TYR A 366 10.45 20.58 0.42
C TYR A 366 9.47 20.34 -0.74
N LEU A 367 8.80 21.39 -1.25
CA LEU A 367 7.89 21.26 -2.39
C LEU A 367 8.64 20.86 -3.66
N LYS A 368 9.88 21.33 -3.86
CA LYS A 368 10.72 20.94 -5.01
C LYS A 368 11.21 19.50 -4.84
N ASP A 369 11.77 19.15 -3.70
CA ASP A 369 12.33 17.83 -3.42
C ASP A 369 11.30 16.71 -3.52
N THR A 370 10.05 17.00 -3.16
CA THR A 370 8.92 16.07 -3.26
C THR A 370 8.18 16.13 -4.58
N ASN A 371 8.64 16.93 -5.54
CA ASN A 371 7.98 17.15 -6.83
C ASN A 371 6.52 17.63 -6.71
N LEU A 372 6.24 18.48 -5.70
CA LEU A 372 4.93 19.10 -5.48
C LEU A 372 4.88 20.59 -5.87
N TRP A 373 6.02 21.19 -6.20
CA TRP A 373 6.12 22.62 -6.50
C TRP A 373 5.14 23.09 -7.56
N HIS A 374 4.99 22.34 -8.66
CA HIS A 374 4.08 22.67 -9.76
C HIS A 374 2.59 22.53 -9.39
N LYS A 375 2.28 21.95 -8.23
CA LYS A 375 0.92 21.76 -7.69
C LYS A 375 0.64 22.59 -6.45
N LYS A 376 1.52 23.53 -6.08
CA LYS A 376 1.43 24.29 -4.82
C LYS A 376 0.12 25.07 -4.64
N THR A 377 -0.48 25.53 -5.73
CA THR A 377 -1.75 26.26 -5.75
C THR A 377 -2.97 25.33 -5.93
N ASN A 378 -2.75 24.05 -6.17
CA ASN A 378 -3.85 23.11 -6.32
C ASN A 378 -4.49 22.78 -4.97
N HIS A 379 -5.79 22.48 -5.00
CA HIS A 379 -6.47 21.89 -3.84
C HIS A 379 -5.88 20.49 -3.54
N PRO A 380 -5.52 20.19 -2.27
CA PRO A 380 -4.88 18.91 -1.93
C PRO A 380 -5.67 17.66 -2.33
N GLN A 381 -6.99 17.74 -2.38
CA GLN A 381 -7.82 16.62 -2.82
C GLN A 381 -7.63 16.22 -4.30
N LYS A 382 -7.05 17.10 -5.12
CA LYS A 382 -6.66 16.80 -6.51
C LYS A 382 -5.32 16.07 -6.63
N LEU A 383 -4.62 15.87 -5.52
CA LEU A 383 -3.36 15.12 -5.47
C LEU A 383 -3.63 13.62 -5.53
N SER A 384 -2.70 12.87 -6.14
CA SER A 384 -2.72 11.40 -6.01
C SER A 384 -2.40 10.97 -4.57
N GLY A 385 -2.76 9.73 -4.20
CA GLY A 385 -2.50 9.19 -2.87
C GLY A 385 -1.04 9.35 -2.42
N GLY A 386 -0.08 9.01 -3.28
CA GLY A 386 1.34 9.20 -2.99
C GLY A 386 1.78 10.68 -2.87
N GLN A 387 1.11 11.59 -3.57
CA GLN A 387 1.36 13.04 -3.43
C GLN A 387 0.79 13.57 -2.10
N LYS A 388 -0.40 13.14 -1.70
CA LYS A 388 -0.99 13.46 -0.39
C LYS A 388 -0.11 12.94 0.76
N GLN A 389 0.41 11.70 0.61
CA GLN A 389 1.32 11.12 1.59
C GLN A 389 2.59 11.97 1.76
N ARG A 390 3.23 12.37 0.65
CA ARG A 390 4.40 13.27 0.70
C ARG A 390 4.06 14.61 1.36
N LEU A 391 2.91 15.20 1.04
CA LEU A 391 2.45 16.44 1.65
C LEU A 391 2.31 16.30 3.17
N ALA A 392 1.62 15.26 3.67
CA ALA A 392 1.44 15.04 5.11
C ALA A 392 2.76 14.83 5.85
N ILE A 393 3.74 14.15 5.23
CA ILE A 393 5.06 13.94 5.83
C ILE A 393 5.84 15.25 5.91
N ILE A 394 5.86 16.08 4.85
CA ILE A 394 6.51 17.40 4.91
C ILE A 394 5.85 18.28 5.97
N THR A 395 4.53 18.25 6.08
CA THR A 395 3.76 18.94 7.14
C THR A 395 4.28 18.55 8.52
N SER A 396 4.52 17.25 8.75
CA SER A 396 5.10 16.78 10.01
C SER A 396 6.51 17.31 10.27
N PHE A 397 7.36 17.39 9.22
CA PHE A 397 8.74 17.89 9.32
C PHE A 397 8.82 19.40 9.63
N LEU A 398 7.84 20.15 9.17
CA LEU A 398 7.71 21.58 9.43
C LEU A 398 7.10 21.90 10.79
N SER A 399 6.49 20.92 11.47
CA SER A 399 5.73 21.11 12.72
C SER A 399 6.55 21.54 13.93
N GLY A 400 7.90 21.45 13.89
CA GLY A 400 8.78 21.82 14.99
C GLY A 400 8.66 20.93 16.24
N ARG A 401 8.15 19.70 16.09
CA ARG A 401 7.94 18.75 17.20
C ARG A 401 9.24 18.03 17.57
N LYS A 402 9.28 17.43 18.78
CA LYS A 402 10.42 16.68 19.31
C LYS A 402 10.45 15.21 18.88
N LEU A 403 9.32 14.68 18.42
CA LEU A 403 9.14 13.33 17.93
C LEU A 403 8.19 13.33 16.76
N ILE A 404 8.54 12.64 15.68
CA ILE A 404 7.63 12.35 14.56
C ILE A 404 7.38 10.85 14.50
N ILE A 405 6.13 10.48 14.29
CA ILE A 405 5.71 9.09 14.06
C ILE A 405 5.02 9.04 12.70
N LEU A 406 5.49 8.12 11.84
CA LEU A 406 4.93 7.88 10.52
C LEU A 406 4.25 6.50 10.53
N ASP A 407 2.93 6.45 10.32
CA ASP A 407 2.17 5.20 10.29
C ASP A 407 1.93 4.78 8.84
N GLU A 408 2.59 3.71 8.39
CA GLU A 408 2.59 3.16 7.02
C GLU A 408 2.87 4.21 5.92
N PRO A 409 4.00 4.93 5.99
CA PRO A 409 4.27 6.09 5.12
C PRO A 409 4.51 5.76 3.65
N THR A 410 4.68 4.49 3.28
CA THR A 410 4.97 4.06 1.90
C THR A 410 3.91 3.15 1.31
N SER A 411 2.73 3.07 1.93
CA SER A 411 1.61 2.29 1.39
C SER A 411 1.23 2.78 -0.02
N GLY A 412 1.25 1.88 -1.02
CA GLY A 412 0.94 2.22 -2.41
C GLY A 412 1.98 3.10 -3.13
N LEU A 413 3.19 3.28 -2.58
CA LEU A 413 4.23 4.06 -3.25
C LEU A 413 5.11 3.21 -4.16
N ASP A 414 5.46 3.78 -5.33
CA ASP A 414 6.51 3.26 -6.19
C ASP A 414 7.90 3.42 -5.56
N TYR A 415 8.91 2.81 -6.17
CA TYR A 415 10.30 2.88 -5.66
C TYR A 415 10.82 4.30 -5.54
N LYS A 416 10.60 5.14 -6.57
CA LYS A 416 11.08 6.52 -6.58
C LYS A 416 10.47 7.35 -5.45
N SER A 417 9.16 7.24 -5.26
CA SER A 417 8.45 7.93 -4.19
C SER A 417 8.89 7.43 -2.81
N MET A 418 9.04 6.12 -2.63
CA MET A 418 9.57 5.53 -1.39
C MET A 418 10.99 6.01 -1.10
N LYS A 419 11.88 6.06 -2.12
CA LYS A 419 13.25 6.55 -1.97
C LYS A 419 13.28 8.02 -1.54
N ILE A 420 12.52 8.90 -2.19
CA ILE A 420 12.39 10.31 -1.80
C ILE A 420 11.98 10.41 -0.32
N MET A 421 10.99 9.63 0.11
CA MET A 421 10.54 9.63 1.50
C MET A 421 11.60 9.13 2.48
N SER A 422 12.33 8.07 2.11
CA SER A 422 13.46 7.56 2.90
C SER A 422 14.56 8.62 3.06
N ASP A 423 14.95 9.29 1.97
CA ASP A 423 16.01 10.29 1.95
C ASP A 423 15.61 11.50 2.80
N LEU A 424 14.42 12.05 2.64
CA LEU A 424 13.88 13.17 3.44
C LEU A 424 13.75 12.82 4.93
N THR A 425 13.29 11.60 5.23
CA THR A 425 13.17 11.12 6.62
C THR A 425 14.54 10.99 7.26
N THR A 426 15.54 10.50 6.50
CA THR A 426 16.92 10.41 6.96
C THR A 426 17.52 11.77 7.24
N GLU A 427 17.28 12.74 6.38
CA GLU A 427 17.77 14.12 6.59
C GLU A 427 17.12 14.74 7.84
N LYS A 428 15.81 14.62 7.98
CA LYS A 428 15.07 15.14 9.13
C LYS A 428 15.48 14.48 10.44
N ALA A 429 15.84 13.20 10.41
CA ALA A 429 16.26 12.47 11.59
C ALA A 429 17.59 13.00 12.18
N LYS A 430 18.39 13.76 11.45
CA LYS A 430 19.58 14.44 12.01
C LYS A 430 19.21 15.50 13.07
N GLU A 431 17.97 16.00 13.02
CA GLU A 431 17.46 17.03 13.93
C GLU A 431 16.62 16.43 15.07
N ILE A 432 15.86 15.38 14.81
CA ILE A 432 14.89 14.78 15.73
C ILE A 432 14.72 13.29 15.50
N PRO A 433 14.44 12.48 16.54
CA PRO A 433 14.14 11.07 16.36
C PRO A 433 12.82 10.85 15.63
N ILE A 434 12.77 9.78 14.86
CA ILE A 434 11.57 9.39 14.08
C ILE A 434 11.22 7.93 14.34
N ILE A 435 9.94 7.65 14.51
CA ILE A 435 9.39 6.29 14.57
C ILE A 435 8.64 6.02 13.27
N ILE A 436 8.90 4.89 12.63
CA ILE A 436 8.21 4.44 11.42
C ILE A 436 7.50 3.12 11.71
N ILE A 437 6.18 3.11 11.69
CA ILE A 437 5.40 1.87 11.71
C ILE A 437 5.27 1.41 10.27
N THR A 438 5.73 0.21 9.96
CA THR A 438 5.65 -0.28 8.59
C THR A 438 5.70 -1.79 8.48
N HIS A 439 5.08 -2.31 7.42
CA HIS A 439 5.22 -3.68 6.93
C HIS A 439 6.14 -3.77 5.70
N ASP A 440 6.69 -2.64 5.27
CA ASP A 440 7.55 -2.50 4.11
C ASP A 440 9.01 -2.75 4.50
N LEU A 441 9.51 -3.96 4.27
CA LEU A 441 10.89 -4.34 4.60
C LEU A 441 11.93 -3.54 3.80
N GLU A 442 11.59 -3.14 2.57
CA GLU A 442 12.51 -2.34 1.74
C GLU A 442 12.70 -0.93 2.34
N LEU A 443 11.61 -0.29 2.81
CA LEU A 443 11.70 0.96 3.55
C LEU A 443 12.46 0.77 4.87
N LEU A 444 12.14 -0.28 5.62
CA LEU A 444 12.74 -0.56 6.92
C LEU A 444 14.27 -0.68 6.81
N PHE A 445 14.76 -1.51 5.89
CA PHE A 445 16.19 -1.77 5.73
C PHE A 445 16.94 -0.59 5.11
N LYS A 446 16.25 0.23 4.33
CA LYS A 446 16.81 1.44 3.74
C LYS A 446 16.94 2.59 4.73
N THR A 447 15.99 2.70 5.69
CA THR A 447 15.77 3.95 6.44
C THR A 447 16.06 3.80 7.93
N CYS A 448 15.75 2.65 8.55
CA CYS A 448 15.77 2.48 10.00
C CYS A 448 17.12 1.99 10.53
N HIS A 449 17.55 2.55 11.67
CA HIS A 449 18.75 2.14 12.40
C HIS A 449 18.45 0.97 13.34
N SER A 450 17.28 0.98 13.98
CA SER A 450 16.79 -0.06 14.87
C SER A 450 15.35 -0.43 14.55
N VAL A 451 14.91 -1.54 15.09
CA VAL A 451 13.52 -2.01 14.96
C VAL A 451 13.00 -2.50 16.31
N LEU A 452 11.78 -2.08 16.65
CA LEU A 452 10.98 -2.59 17.75
C LEU A 452 10.01 -3.63 17.18
N MET A 453 10.23 -4.88 17.51
CA MET A 453 9.40 -6.01 17.14
C MET A 453 8.35 -6.25 18.22
N LEU A 454 7.05 -6.15 17.90
CA LEU A 454 5.94 -6.39 18.80
C LEU A 454 5.32 -7.74 18.46
N GLY A 455 5.40 -8.68 19.36
CA GLY A 455 4.85 -10.04 19.22
C GLY A 455 3.87 -10.36 20.32
N ASP A 456 3.13 -11.50 20.16
CA ASP A 456 2.13 -11.95 21.14
C ASP A 456 2.71 -12.23 22.53
N ASN A 457 4.00 -12.58 22.62
CA ASN A 457 4.69 -12.96 23.86
C ASN A 457 5.63 -11.86 24.40
N GLY A 458 5.53 -10.64 23.92
CA GLY A 458 6.37 -9.53 24.35
C GLY A 458 6.95 -8.71 23.20
N TYR A 459 8.00 -7.97 23.48
CA TYR A 459 8.64 -7.10 22.51
C TYR A 459 10.17 -7.20 22.57
N LYS A 460 10.83 -6.82 21.47
CA LYS A 460 12.28 -6.74 21.40
C LYS A 460 12.73 -5.57 20.52
N LYS A 461 13.63 -4.74 21.01
CA LYS A 461 14.33 -3.73 20.21
C LYS A 461 15.72 -4.26 19.81
N ILE A 462 16.05 -4.21 18.52
CA ILE A 462 17.34 -4.64 17.97
C ILE A 462 17.81 -3.65 16.91
N SER A 463 19.12 -3.68 16.57
CA SER A 463 19.61 -3.00 15.37
C SER A 463 19.07 -3.67 14.11
N VAL A 464 18.81 -2.92 13.05
CA VAL A 464 18.39 -3.49 11.76
C VAL A 464 19.57 -4.19 11.09
N LYS A 465 20.69 -3.50 10.95
CA LYS A 465 21.91 -4.07 10.34
C LYS A 465 22.46 -5.25 11.11
N GLY A 466 22.68 -6.34 10.40
CA GLY A 466 23.14 -7.62 10.94
C GLY A 466 22.04 -8.52 11.52
N ASN A 467 20.78 -8.07 11.50
CA ASN A 467 19.62 -8.83 11.96
C ASN A 467 18.54 -8.98 10.89
N GLU A 468 18.87 -8.73 9.62
CA GLU A 468 17.90 -8.71 8.53
C GLU A 468 17.13 -10.04 8.42
N ALA A 469 17.85 -11.17 8.52
CA ALA A 469 17.24 -12.51 8.48
C ALA A 469 16.26 -12.75 9.65
N LEU A 470 16.63 -12.31 10.87
CA LEU A 470 15.78 -12.41 12.04
C LEU A 470 14.49 -11.57 11.90
N ILE A 471 14.62 -10.38 11.34
CA ILE A 471 13.49 -9.48 11.09
C ILE A 471 12.54 -10.09 10.05
N MET A 472 13.07 -10.63 8.96
CA MET A 472 12.27 -11.32 7.93
C MET A 472 11.57 -12.55 8.51
N ASP A 473 12.29 -13.38 9.28
CA ASP A 473 11.72 -14.57 9.93
C ASP A 473 10.62 -14.21 10.94
N PHE A 474 10.77 -13.09 11.65
CA PHE A 474 9.75 -12.57 12.55
C PHE A 474 8.48 -12.18 11.78
N MET A 475 8.62 -11.49 10.67
CA MET A 475 7.50 -11.13 9.78
C MET A 475 6.85 -12.38 9.18
N ASP A 476 7.65 -13.36 8.76
CA ASP A 476 7.18 -14.62 8.19
C ASP A 476 6.40 -15.49 9.18
N LYS A 477 6.71 -15.43 10.46
CA LYS A 477 6.08 -16.23 11.53
C LYS A 477 4.95 -15.50 12.26
N LYS A 478 4.31 -14.53 11.63
CA LYS A 478 3.17 -13.75 12.18
C LYS A 478 3.47 -13.07 13.52
N GLY A 479 4.68 -12.56 13.69
CA GLY A 479 5.07 -11.88 14.92
C GLY A 479 5.33 -12.78 16.12
N ASN A 480 5.36 -14.11 15.93
CA ASN A 480 5.79 -15.02 16.99
C ASN A 480 7.30 -14.87 17.22
N LEU A 481 7.64 -14.26 18.33
CA LEU A 481 9.02 -14.24 18.81
C LEU A 481 9.43 -15.69 19.09
N LEU A 482 10.55 -16.08 18.53
CA LEU A 482 11.12 -17.41 18.76
C LEU A 482 11.33 -17.62 20.27
N LYS A 483 10.93 -18.78 20.78
CA LYS A 483 11.19 -19.23 22.17
C LYS A 483 12.68 -19.52 22.35
N GLU A 484 13.54 -18.54 22.32
CA GLU A 484 14.94 -18.68 22.70
C GLU A 484 15.36 -17.55 23.65
N GLU A 485 15.84 -17.99 24.78
CA GLU A 485 16.51 -17.38 25.93
C GLU A 485 17.13 -15.99 25.68
N ASN A 486 16.36 -14.92 25.87
CA ASN A 486 16.84 -13.55 26.10
C ASN A 486 15.81 -12.49 25.71
N TYR A 487 14.55 -12.67 26.13
CA TYR A 487 13.54 -11.63 25.98
C TYR A 487 13.30 -10.93 27.33
N VAL A 488 13.27 -9.63 27.34
CA VAL A 488 12.72 -8.85 28.46
C VAL A 488 11.22 -9.15 28.50
N LYS A 489 10.78 -9.81 29.60
CA LYS A 489 9.36 -10.02 29.89
C LYS A 489 8.71 -8.71 30.24
#